data_9df4a5fc3ec7974b138ec4525482600b
#
_entry.id   9df4a5fc3ec7974b138ec4525482600b
#
_cell.length_a   1.000
_cell.length_b   1.000
_cell.length_c   1.000
_cell.angle_alpha   90.00
_cell.angle_beta   90.00
_cell.angle_gamma   90.00
#
_symmetry.space_group_name_H-M   'P 1'
#
loop_
_entity.id
_entity.type
_entity.pdbx_description
1 polymer ?
#
loop_
_entity_poly.entity_id
_entity_poly.type
_entity_poly.pdbx_seq_one_letter_code
_entity_poly.pdbx_strand_id
1 'polypeptide(L)'
;MTTINENFLKLQKNYLFADIAQKVATYKEAHPEADIIRLGIGDVTRPLAPAVIKALHKAVDEMGSADTFRGYGPEHGYEFLRQAIVENDFAPRGISIDKDEIFINDGAKSDTGNFGDILGTDNSICVTDPIYPVYIDSNVMGGRAGDIVNGSWSKITYCPCNEANGFVPQLPDHATDMIYLCYPNNPTGTTLSREELEKWVAYALKHNSLLLYDAAYEAYITREGVPHSIYEIEGAKKCAVEFHSYSKTAGFTGLRCGYTVVSKELV
;
A
#
# COMPACT_ATOMS: atom_id res chain seq x y z
N MET A 1 22.68 -9.85 27.57
CA MET A 1 22.28 -8.44 27.44
C MET A 1 21.38 -8.34 26.21
N THR A 2 20.24 -7.68 26.33
CA THR A 2 19.35 -7.45 25.17
C THR A 2 20.02 -6.48 24.19
N THR A 3 20.02 -6.80 22.91
CA THR A 3 20.49 -5.91 21.83
C THR A 3 19.27 -5.39 21.05
N ILE A 4 19.42 -4.21 20.47
CA ILE A 4 18.40 -3.63 19.59
C ILE A 4 18.70 -4.00 18.13
N ASN A 5 17.67 -3.91 17.28
CA ASN A 5 17.87 -3.98 15.83
C ASN A 5 18.49 -2.65 15.35
N GLU A 6 19.79 -2.67 15.09
CA GLU A 6 20.56 -1.47 14.70
C GLU A 6 20.13 -0.85 13.37
N ASN A 7 19.39 -1.59 12.53
CA ASN A 7 18.84 -1.05 11.29
C ASN A 7 17.87 0.12 11.53
N PHE A 8 17.17 0.14 12.68
CA PHE A 8 16.33 1.27 13.07
C PHE A 8 17.13 2.57 13.27
N LEU A 9 18.41 2.47 13.62
CA LEU A 9 19.29 3.64 13.78
C LEU A 9 19.68 4.26 12.43
N LYS A 10 19.50 3.52 11.32
CA LYS A 10 19.78 3.99 9.97
C LYS A 10 18.67 4.91 9.41
N LEU A 11 17.44 4.81 9.96
CA LEU A 11 16.33 5.68 9.57
C LEU A 11 16.63 7.14 9.93
N GLN A 12 16.07 8.07 9.15
CA GLN A 12 16.13 9.49 9.51
C GLN A 12 15.49 9.70 10.89
N LYS A 13 16.13 10.54 11.71
CA LYS A 13 15.70 10.76 13.10
C LYS A 13 14.27 11.25 13.25
N ASN A 14 13.74 11.93 12.23
CA ASN A 14 12.37 12.40 12.21
C ASN A 14 11.64 11.85 10.97
N TYR A 15 10.52 11.21 11.21
CA TYR A 15 9.59 10.86 10.14
C TYR A 15 9.10 12.15 9.47
N LEU A 16 9.14 12.21 8.13
CA LEU A 16 8.87 13.41 7.33
C LEU A 16 7.65 14.21 7.80
N PHE A 17 6.56 13.54 8.10
CA PHE A 17 5.31 14.19 8.54
C PHE A 17 5.41 14.81 9.93
N ALA A 18 6.19 14.21 10.84
CA ALA A 18 6.44 14.79 12.16
C ALA A 18 7.28 16.05 12.07
N ASP A 19 8.32 16.07 11.21
CA ASP A 19 9.15 17.24 10.96
C ASP A 19 8.35 18.39 10.34
N ILE A 20 7.49 18.09 9.36
CA ILE A 20 6.58 19.08 8.76
C ILE A 20 5.61 19.64 9.81
N ALA A 21 5.02 18.79 10.65
CA ALA A 21 4.12 19.24 11.72
C ALA A 21 4.82 20.19 12.70
N GLN A 22 6.05 19.88 13.10
CA GLN A 22 6.87 20.74 13.96
C GLN A 22 7.17 22.09 13.30
N LYS A 23 7.57 22.10 12.02
CA LYS A 23 7.83 23.33 11.25
C LYS A 23 6.58 24.21 11.15
N VAL A 24 5.41 23.60 10.89
CA VAL A 24 4.13 24.30 10.85
C VAL A 24 3.79 24.91 12.21
N ALA A 25 3.99 24.16 13.31
CA ALA A 25 3.74 24.67 14.66
C ALA A 25 4.62 25.88 14.98
N THR A 26 5.94 25.76 14.75
CA THR A 26 6.89 26.85 14.96
C THR A 26 6.56 28.08 14.12
N TYR A 27 6.18 27.87 12.84
CA TYR A 27 5.78 28.98 11.97
C TYR A 27 4.51 29.69 12.48
N LYS A 28 3.51 28.91 12.94
CA LYS A 28 2.26 29.48 13.48
C LYS A 28 2.47 30.25 14.78
N GLU A 29 3.42 29.82 15.63
CA GLU A 29 3.81 30.56 16.84
C GLU A 29 4.44 31.93 16.48
N ALA A 30 5.30 31.97 15.45
CA ALA A 30 5.93 33.20 14.98
C ALA A 30 4.97 34.10 14.19
N HIS A 31 3.93 33.53 13.57
CA HIS A 31 2.96 34.23 12.72
C HIS A 31 1.53 33.81 13.06
N PRO A 32 0.97 34.24 14.23
CA PRO A 32 -0.37 33.82 14.69
C PRO A 32 -1.49 34.17 13.71
N GLU A 33 -1.33 35.23 12.93
CA GLU A 33 -2.26 35.73 11.92
C GLU A 33 -2.22 34.94 10.60
N ALA A 34 -1.22 34.10 10.40
CA ALA A 34 -1.05 33.39 9.14
C ALA A 34 -2.16 32.35 8.91
N ASP A 35 -2.80 32.41 7.74
CA ASP A 35 -3.69 31.36 7.27
C ASP A 35 -2.86 30.33 6.49
N ILE A 36 -2.64 29.16 7.12
CA ILE A 36 -1.76 28.13 6.58
C ILE A 36 -2.57 27.12 5.80
N ILE A 37 -2.38 27.08 4.47
CA ILE A 37 -2.94 26.06 3.59
C ILE A 37 -2.04 24.82 3.65
N ARG A 38 -2.58 23.71 4.17
CA ARG A 38 -1.84 22.44 4.33
C ARG A 38 -2.05 21.55 3.12
N LEU A 39 -1.02 21.36 2.33
CA LEU A 39 -1.02 20.48 1.14
C LEU A 39 -0.10 19.27 1.27
N GLY A 40 0.44 19.02 2.49
CA GLY A 40 1.49 18.00 2.70
C GLY A 40 0.96 16.59 2.99
N ILE A 41 -0.30 16.43 3.39
CA ILE A 41 -0.88 15.12 3.68
C ILE A 41 -2.19 14.98 2.90
N GLY A 42 -2.26 13.93 2.07
CA GLY A 42 -3.50 13.54 1.41
C GLY A 42 -4.44 12.84 2.39
N ASP A 43 -5.17 13.61 3.19
CA ASP A 43 -6.20 13.07 4.06
C ASP A 43 -7.59 13.31 3.48
N VAL A 44 -8.58 12.54 3.97
CA VAL A 44 -9.99 12.74 3.61
C VAL A 44 -10.51 14.00 4.28
N THR A 45 -11.24 14.82 3.51
CA THR A 45 -11.76 16.11 3.96
C THR A 45 -13.29 16.13 4.11
N ARG A 46 -13.95 15.01 3.78
CA ARG A 46 -15.40 14.88 3.88
C ARG A 46 -15.77 13.94 5.02
N PRO A 47 -16.88 14.17 5.72
CA PRO A 47 -17.42 13.24 6.70
C PRO A 47 -17.78 11.91 5.99
N LEU A 48 -17.85 10.84 6.80
CA LEU A 48 -18.27 9.52 6.35
C LEU A 48 -19.67 9.58 5.71
N ALA A 49 -19.89 8.76 4.71
CA ALA A 49 -21.19 8.64 4.08
C ALA A 49 -22.28 8.20 5.09
N PRO A 50 -23.54 8.69 4.98
CA PRO A 50 -24.60 8.32 5.91
C PRO A 50 -24.84 6.81 6.03
N ALA A 51 -24.65 6.06 4.93
CA ALA A 51 -24.74 4.59 4.94
C ALA A 51 -23.70 3.93 5.84
N VAL A 52 -22.46 4.47 5.84
CA VAL A 52 -21.37 3.99 6.70
C VAL A 52 -21.68 4.27 8.17
N ILE A 53 -22.14 5.50 8.49
CA ILE A 53 -22.54 5.87 9.86
C ILE A 53 -23.65 4.94 10.37
N LYS A 54 -24.66 4.67 9.54
CA LYS A 54 -25.74 3.74 9.88
C LYS A 54 -25.22 2.33 10.15
N ALA A 55 -24.27 1.83 9.34
CA ALA A 55 -23.67 0.52 9.54
C ALA A 55 -22.84 0.44 10.82
N LEU A 56 -22.10 1.51 11.16
CA LEU A 56 -21.34 1.59 12.41
C LEU A 56 -22.24 1.56 13.63
N HIS A 57 -23.36 2.33 13.64
CA HIS A 57 -24.34 2.27 14.72
C HIS A 57 -24.91 0.86 14.89
N LYS A 58 -25.29 0.21 13.78
CA LYS A 58 -25.77 -1.17 13.82
C LYS A 58 -24.73 -2.14 14.40
N ALA A 59 -23.47 -2.00 14.02
CA ALA A 59 -22.39 -2.84 14.55
C ALA A 59 -22.19 -2.63 16.06
N VAL A 60 -22.32 -1.41 16.56
CA VAL A 60 -22.28 -1.11 18.01
C VAL A 60 -23.47 -1.74 18.75
N ASP A 61 -24.68 -1.63 18.19
CA ASP A 61 -25.88 -2.26 18.79
C ASP A 61 -25.75 -3.78 18.86
N GLU A 62 -25.19 -4.41 17.81
CA GLU A 62 -24.89 -5.86 17.80
C GLU A 62 -23.93 -6.25 18.94
N MET A 63 -22.96 -5.41 19.27
CA MET A 63 -22.00 -5.67 20.38
C MET A 63 -22.66 -5.58 21.77
N GLY A 64 -23.80 -4.91 21.86
CA GLY A 64 -24.56 -4.75 23.13
C GLY A 64 -25.48 -5.94 23.45
N SER A 65 -25.63 -6.92 22.57
CA SER A 65 -26.53 -8.06 22.74
C SER A 65 -25.75 -9.37 22.82
N ALA A 66 -26.09 -10.23 23.79
CA ALA A 66 -25.43 -11.53 23.95
C ALA A 66 -25.55 -12.44 22.70
N ASP A 67 -26.66 -12.33 21.96
CA ASP A 67 -26.94 -13.16 20.80
C ASP A 67 -26.17 -12.73 19.56
N THR A 68 -25.72 -11.49 19.50
CA THR A 68 -25.03 -10.89 18.34
C THR A 68 -23.64 -10.39 18.65
N PHE A 69 -23.24 -10.45 19.93
CA PHE A 69 -21.88 -10.11 20.36
C PHE A 69 -20.82 -10.90 19.59
N ARG A 70 -19.77 -10.22 19.18
CA ARG A 70 -18.65 -10.80 18.45
C ARG A 70 -17.36 -10.61 19.25
N GLY A 71 -16.73 -11.73 19.63
CA GLY A 71 -15.38 -11.75 20.20
C GLY A 71 -14.32 -11.66 19.12
N TYR A 72 -13.22 -12.39 19.28
CA TYR A 72 -12.20 -12.49 18.22
C TYR A 72 -12.80 -13.02 16.93
N GLY A 73 -12.56 -12.33 15.84
CA GLY A 73 -12.94 -12.77 14.50
C GLY A 73 -12.05 -13.90 13.98
N PRO A 74 -12.40 -14.50 12.83
CA PRO A 74 -11.48 -15.39 12.11
C PRO A 74 -10.20 -14.66 11.71
N GLU A 75 -9.06 -15.37 11.67
CA GLU A 75 -7.74 -14.79 11.36
C GLU A 75 -7.69 -14.07 9.99
N HIS A 76 -8.37 -14.62 8.98
CA HIS A 76 -8.48 -13.98 7.65
C HIS A 76 -9.52 -12.84 7.60
N GLY A 77 -10.24 -12.58 8.67
CA GLY A 77 -11.39 -11.67 8.72
C GLY A 77 -12.72 -12.37 8.45
N TYR A 78 -13.82 -11.67 8.73
CA TYR A 78 -15.18 -12.22 8.59
C TYR A 78 -15.49 -12.60 7.14
N GLU A 79 -16.08 -13.77 6.96
CA GLU A 79 -16.43 -14.31 5.64
C GLU A 79 -17.35 -13.38 4.86
N PHE A 80 -18.35 -12.76 5.52
CA PHE A 80 -19.28 -11.85 4.83
C PHE A 80 -18.56 -10.68 4.17
N LEU A 81 -17.48 -10.15 4.78
CA LEU A 81 -16.70 -9.05 4.21
C LEU A 81 -15.82 -9.55 3.06
N ARG A 82 -15.14 -10.69 3.25
CA ARG A 82 -14.31 -11.31 2.20
C ARG A 82 -15.13 -11.65 0.97
N GLN A 83 -16.33 -12.21 1.17
CA GLN A 83 -17.26 -12.51 0.08
C GLN A 83 -17.76 -11.23 -0.62
N ALA A 84 -18.11 -10.19 0.14
CA ALA A 84 -18.51 -8.90 -0.43
C ALA A 84 -17.41 -8.26 -1.28
N ILE A 85 -16.14 -8.39 -0.86
CA ILE A 85 -14.98 -7.92 -1.65
C ILE A 85 -14.89 -8.69 -2.97
N VAL A 86 -14.99 -10.03 -2.96
CA VAL A 86 -15.00 -10.83 -4.19
C VAL A 86 -16.10 -10.35 -5.14
N GLU A 87 -17.32 -10.17 -4.64
CA GLU A 87 -18.48 -9.84 -5.44
C GLU A 87 -18.49 -8.41 -5.99
N ASN A 88 -17.90 -7.46 -5.25
CA ASN A 88 -18.01 -6.04 -5.62
C ASN A 88 -16.70 -5.45 -6.17
N ASP A 89 -15.54 -5.96 -5.74
CA ASP A 89 -14.26 -5.40 -6.17
C ASP A 89 -13.63 -6.20 -7.33
N PHE A 90 -13.80 -7.54 -7.37
CA PHE A 90 -13.14 -8.39 -8.36
C PHE A 90 -14.08 -8.95 -9.45
N ALA A 91 -15.21 -9.51 -9.07
CA ALA A 91 -16.13 -10.13 -10.03
C ALA A 91 -16.61 -9.19 -11.14
N PRO A 92 -16.95 -7.90 -10.88
CA PRO A 92 -17.36 -6.97 -11.92
C PRO A 92 -16.27 -6.67 -12.95
N ARG A 93 -14.99 -6.90 -12.60
CA ARG A 93 -13.82 -6.74 -13.47
C ARG A 93 -13.43 -8.03 -14.20
N GLY A 94 -14.23 -9.10 -14.03
CA GLY A 94 -13.94 -10.41 -14.62
C GLY A 94 -12.79 -11.15 -13.95
N ILE A 95 -12.38 -10.73 -12.73
CA ILE A 95 -11.30 -11.35 -11.98
C ILE A 95 -11.87 -12.42 -11.06
N SER A 96 -11.41 -13.66 -11.21
CA SER A 96 -11.79 -14.77 -10.34
C SER A 96 -10.84 -14.84 -9.15
N ILE A 97 -11.26 -14.36 -7.98
CA ILE A 97 -10.58 -14.48 -6.69
C ILE A 97 -11.49 -15.26 -5.74
N ASP A 98 -10.93 -16.21 -4.98
CA ASP A 98 -11.64 -16.90 -3.91
C ASP A 98 -11.58 -16.03 -2.63
N LYS A 99 -12.65 -16.05 -1.83
CA LYS A 99 -12.65 -15.36 -0.53
C LYS A 99 -11.50 -15.81 0.41
N ASP A 100 -10.98 -17.02 0.22
CA ASP A 100 -9.85 -17.54 1.02
C ASP A 100 -8.48 -17.03 0.54
N GLU A 101 -8.46 -16.24 -0.54
CA GLU A 101 -7.29 -15.48 -1.00
C GLU A 101 -7.27 -14.05 -0.43
N ILE A 102 -8.30 -13.67 0.37
CA ILE A 102 -8.45 -12.32 0.94
C ILE A 102 -8.20 -12.34 2.44
N PHE A 103 -7.32 -11.44 2.89
CA PHE A 103 -6.93 -11.25 4.28
C PHE A 103 -7.29 -9.83 4.72
N ILE A 104 -8.23 -9.70 5.68
CA ILE A 104 -8.66 -8.39 6.19
C ILE A 104 -7.63 -7.87 7.19
N ASN A 105 -7.30 -6.58 7.08
CA ASN A 105 -6.30 -5.91 7.90
C ASN A 105 -6.78 -4.52 8.36
N ASP A 106 -5.93 -3.81 9.11
CA ASP A 106 -6.17 -2.45 9.60
C ASP A 106 -5.69 -1.35 8.64
N GLY A 107 -5.47 -1.68 7.38
CA GLY A 107 -5.05 -0.77 6.32
C GLY A 107 -3.76 -1.21 5.63
N ALA A 108 -3.65 -0.96 4.33
CA ALA A 108 -2.54 -1.42 3.48
C ALA A 108 -1.14 -1.09 4.04
N LYS A 109 -0.99 0.04 4.76
CA LYS A 109 0.31 0.43 5.33
C LYS A 109 0.86 -0.60 6.31
N SER A 110 0.01 -1.18 7.16
CA SER A 110 0.43 -2.19 8.15
C SER A 110 0.90 -3.45 7.43
N ASP A 111 0.13 -3.92 6.47
CA ASP A 111 0.48 -5.13 5.72
C ASP A 111 1.71 -4.93 4.85
N THR A 112 1.81 -3.83 4.09
CA THR A 112 3.01 -3.54 3.28
C THR A 112 4.27 -3.43 4.13
N GLY A 113 4.16 -2.94 5.38
CA GLY A 113 5.26 -2.89 6.33
C GLY A 113 5.64 -4.27 6.88
N ASN A 114 4.62 -5.04 7.30
CA ASN A 114 4.82 -6.34 7.96
C ASN A 114 5.08 -7.48 6.98
N PHE A 115 4.64 -7.36 5.73
CA PHE A 115 4.81 -8.40 4.71
C PHE A 115 6.28 -8.82 4.53
N GLY A 116 7.19 -7.88 4.73
CA GLY A 116 8.62 -8.15 4.71
C GLY A 116 9.10 -9.15 5.77
N ASP A 117 8.36 -9.35 6.87
CA ASP A 117 8.76 -10.25 7.96
C ASP A 117 8.72 -11.73 7.56
N ILE A 118 7.87 -12.08 6.57
CA ILE A 118 7.82 -13.45 6.02
C ILE A 118 8.83 -13.68 4.89
N LEU A 119 9.58 -12.65 4.48
CA LEU A 119 10.53 -12.72 3.38
C LEU A 119 11.98 -12.63 3.89
N GLY A 120 12.89 -13.32 3.21
CA GLY A 120 14.30 -13.34 3.57
C GLY A 120 14.95 -11.94 3.56
N THR A 121 15.96 -11.76 4.39
CA THR A 121 16.69 -10.48 4.52
C THR A 121 17.66 -10.23 3.37
N ASP A 122 17.96 -11.24 2.57
CA ASP A 122 18.89 -11.14 1.42
C ASP A 122 18.19 -10.74 0.12
N ASN A 123 16.84 -10.65 0.13
CA ASN A 123 16.08 -10.23 -1.04
C ASN A 123 16.46 -8.81 -1.47
N SER A 124 16.76 -8.65 -2.75
CA SER A 124 16.96 -7.35 -3.39
C SER A 124 15.63 -6.63 -3.59
N ILE A 125 15.66 -5.30 -3.50
CA ILE A 125 14.46 -4.45 -3.53
C ILE A 125 14.50 -3.57 -4.76
N CYS A 126 13.36 -3.45 -5.45
CA CYS A 126 13.12 -2.46 -6.49
C CYS A 126 11.93 -1.57 -6.11
N VAL A 127 12.09 -0.27 -6.31
CA VAL A 127 11.03 0.73 -6.11
C VAL A 127 10.99 1.70 -7.28
N THR A 128 9.81 2.28 -7.54
CA THR A 128 9.74 3.49 -8.38
C THR A 128 10.22 4.70 -7.58
N ASP A 129 10.71 5.75 -8.24
CA ASP A 129 11.20 6.96 -7.59
C ASP A 129 10.64 8.22 -8.28
N PRO A 130 9.82 9.03 -7.57
CA PRO A 130 9.44 8.95 -6.16
C PRO A 130 8.39 7.88 -5.86
N ILE A 131 8.40 7.41 -4.61
CA ILE A 131 7.43 6.43 -4.09
C ILE A 131 7.08 6.74 -2.63
N TYR A 132 6.04 6.09 -2.13
CA TYR A 132 5.64 6.19 -0.74
C TYR A 132 6.74 5.68 0.19
N PRO A 133 7.25 6.50 1.14
CA PRO A 133 8.47 6.19 1.91
C PRO A 133 8.41 4.89 2.70
N VAL A 134 7.22 4.43 3.08
CA VAL A 134 7.04 3.22 3.91
C VAL A 134 7.67 1.97 3.28
N TYR A 135 7.67 1.85 1.96
CA TYR A 135 8.27 0.68 1.30
C TYR A 135 9.80 0.65 1.47
N ILE A 136 10.43 1.82 1.48
CA ILE A 136 11.86 1.92 1.76
C ILE A 136 12.11 1.72 3.25
N ASP A 137 11.40 2.43 4.13
CA ASP A 137 11.61 2.42 5.56
C ASP A 137 11.44 1.00 6.16
N SER A 138 10.42 0.25 5.74
CA SER A 138 10.20 -1.13 6.19
C SER A 138 11.35 -2.05 5.79
N ASN A 139 11.91 -1.88 4.59
CA ASN A 139 13.06 -2.65 4.13
C ASN A 139 14.36 -2.23 4.80
N VAL A 140 14.52 -0.95 5.18
CA VAL A 140 15.63 -0.50 6.05
C VAL A 140 15.52 -1.17 7.41
N MET A 141 14.36 -1.12 8.06
CA MET A 141 14.13 -1.77 9.36
C MET A 141 14.36 -3.28 9.30
N GLY A 142 13.96 -3.92 8.20
CA GLY A 142 14.18 -5.34 7.92
C GLY A 142 15.62 -5.71 7.52
N GLY A 143 16.52 -4.74 7.40
CA GLY A 143 17.94 -4.98 7.06
C GLY A 143 18.25 -5.22 5.59
N ARG A 144 17.26 -5.05 4.70
CA ARG A 144 17.39 -5.31 3.25
C ARG A 144 17.97 -4.15 2.45
N ALA A 145 17.98 -2.93 2.99
CA ALA A 145 18.35 -1.73 2.23
C ALA A 145 19.86 -1.49 2.06
N GLY A 146 20.69 -2.14 2.86
CA GLY A 146 22.14 -1.86 2.89
C GLY A 146 22.49 -0.58 3.66
N ASP A 147 23.45 0.18 3.14
CA ASP A 147 23.92 1.46 3.70
C ASP A 147 23.64 2.60 2.71
N ILE A 148 23.65 3.84 3.22
CA ILE A 148 23.48 5.01 2.35
C ILE A 148 24.80 5.31 1.63
N VAL A 149 24.77 5.29 0.30
CA VAL A 149 25.89 5.65 -0.57
C VAL A 149 25.41 6.71 -1.55
N ASN A 150 26.06 7.85 -1.60
CA ASN A 150 25.68 8.99 -2.47
C ASN A 150 24.18 9.42 -2.31
N GLY A 151 23.64 9.31 -1.10
CA GLY A 151 22.26 9.73 -0.80
C GLY A 151 21.19 8.68 -1.10
N SER A 152 21.53 7.49 -1.57
CA SER A 152 20.62 6.39 -1.87
C SER A 152 21.01 5.11 -1.11
N TRP A 153 20.04 4.24 -0.86
CA TRP A 153 20.31 2.94 -0.23
C TRP A 153 20.96 1.98 -1.23
N SER A 154 22.11 1.40 -0.85
CA SER A 154 22.98 0.66 -1.76
C SER A 154 22.43 -0.67 -2.28
N LYS A 155 21.40 -1.24 -1.60
CA LYS A 155 20.74 -2.49 -1.99
C LYS A 155 19.32 -2.27 -2.55
N ILE A 156 18.93 -1.03 -2.78
CA ILE A 156 17.64 -0.69 -3.38
C ILE A 156 17.87 -0.21 -4.81
N THR A 157 17.20 -0.83 -5.76
CA THR A 157 17.11 -0.40 -7.14
C THR A 157 16.00 0.64 -7.28
N TYR A 158 16.35 1.82 -7.76
CA TYR A 158 15.41 2.91 -7.99
C TYR A 158 15.08 3.02 -9.47
N CYS A 159 13.80 2.99 -9.81
CA CYS A 159 13.29 3.18 -11.17
C CYS A 159 12.69 4.60 -11.28
N PRO A 160 13.38 5.57 -11.89
CA PRO A 160 12.89 6.95 -11.94
C PRO A 160 11.52 7.08 -12.60
N CYS A 161 10.64 7.87 -11.98
CA CYS A 161 9.33 8.26 -12.47
C CYS A 161 9.24 9.78 -12.45
N ASN A 162 9.60 10.44 -13.55
CA ASN A 162 9.68 11.89 -13.64
C ASN A 162 9.14 12.41 -14.99
N GLU A 163 9.11 13.70 -15.16
CA GLU A 163 8.60 14.34 -16.38
C GLU A 163 9.34 13.88 -17.65
N ALA A 164 10.65 13.65 -17.55
CA ALA A 164 11.47 13.27 -18.70
C ALA A 164 11.11 11.91 -19.32
N ASN A 165 10.53 10.99 -18.49
CA ASN A 165 10.06 9.69 -18.96
C ASN A 165 8.53 9.55 -18.92
N GLY A 166 7.80 10.67 -18.82
CA GLY A 166 6.34 10.68 -18.72
C GLY A 166 5.79 9.96 -17.49
N PHE A 167 6.58 9.88 -16.42
CA PHE A 167 6.27 9.15 -15.18
C PHE A 167 6.07 7.65 -15.37
N VAL A 168 6.63 7.07 -16.45
CA VAL A 168 6.62 5.62 -16.70
C VAL A 168 7.98 5.05 -16.36
N PRO A 169 8.10 4.23 -15.30
CA PRO A 169 9.37 3.67 -14.88
C PRO A 169 9.87 2.63 -15.87
N GLN A 170 11.17 2.67 -16.14
CA GLN A 170 11.82 1.61 -16.89
C GLN A 170 12.05 0.39 -15.98
N LEU A 171 11.93 -0.79 -16.58
CA LEU A 171 12.26 -2.04 -15.88
C LEU A 171 13.76 -2.07 -15.51
N PRO A 172 14.13 -2.66 -14.38
CA PRO A 172 15.53 -2.90 -14.06
C PRO A 172 16.23 -3.75 -15.13
N ASP A 173 17.50 -3.49 -15.36
CA ASP A 173 18.35 -4.25 -16.29
C ASP A 173 18.95 -5.54 -15.69
N HIS A 174 18.69 -5.77 -14.41
CA HIS A 174 19.12 -6.93 -13.61
C HIS A 174 17.95 -7.52 -12.84
N ALA A 175 18.04 -8.76 -12.37
CA ALA A 175 17.02 -9.40 -11.56
C ALA A 175 16.89 -8.72 -10.18
N THR A 176 15.65 -8.54 -9.72
CA THR A 176 15.32 -8.07 -8.37
C THR A 176 14.25 -8.97 -7.77
N ASP A 177 14.30 -9.21 -6.46
CA ASP A 177 13.42 -10.20 -5.81
C ASP A 177 12.06 -9.61 -5.43
N MET A 178 12.05 -8.42 -4.84
CA MET A 178 10.84 -7.73 -4.36
C MET A 178 10.68 -6.40 -5.09
N ILE A 179 9.52 -6.20 -5.71
CA ILE A 179 9.23 -5.00 -6.50
C ILE A 179 7.99 -4.32 -5.94
N TYR A 180 8.12 -3.10 -5.42
CA TYR A 180 7.00 -2.31 -4.95
C TYR A 180 6.48 -1.41 -6.05
N LEU A 181 5.20 -1.57 -6.38
CA LEU A 181 4.46 -0.72 -7.31
C LEU A 181 3.24 -0.15 -6.61
N CYS A 182 3.06 1.16 -6.66
CA CYS A 182 1.88 1.83 -6.12
C CYS A 182 1.17 2.58 -7.24
N TYR A 183 -0.04 2.15 -7.61
CA TYR A 183 -0.78 2.80 -8.70
C TYR A 183 -2.29 2.85 -8.41
N PRO A 184 -2.89 4.06 -8.50
CA PRO A 184 -2.25 5.38 -8.73
C PRO A 184 -1.12 5.67 -7.74
N ASN A 185 -0.01 6.23 -8.25
CA ASN A 185 1.19 6.40 -7.44
C ASN A 185 1.05 7.50 -6.38
N ASN A 186 1.54 7.24 -5.20
CA ASN A 186 1.82 8.24 -4.19
C ASN A 186 3.34 8.49 -4.20
N PRO A 187 3.85 9.71 -4.60
CA PRO A 187 3.13 10.99 -4.56
C PRO A 187 2.68 11.56 -5.92
N THR A 188 2.97 10.95 -7.06
CA THR A 188 2.81 11.59 -8.38
C THR A 188 1.36 11.61 -8.89
N GLY A 189 0.48 10.74 -8.39
CA GLY A 189 -0.89 10.57 -8.85
C GLY A 189 -1.03 9.93 -10.22
N THR A 190 0.06 9.45 -10.81
CA THR A 190 0.09 8.82 -12.13
C THR A 190 -0.34 7.36 -12.08
N THR A 191 -0.78 6.83 -13.22
CA THR A 191 -1.15 5.42 -13.42
C THR A 191 -0.29 4.80 -14.50
N LEU A 192 -0.24 3.47 -14.54
CA LEU A 192 0.33 2.72 -15.66
C LEU A 192 -0.79 2.18 -16.56
N SER A 193 -0.53 2.12 -17.85
CA SER A 193 -1.41 1.44 -18.80
C SER A 193 -1.38 -0.08 -18.61
N ARG A 194 -2.31 -0.78 -19.24
CA ARG A 194 -2.32 -2.25 -19.25
C ARG A 194 -1.01 -2.80 -19.81
N GLU A 195 -0.53 -2.27 -20.93
CA GLU A 195 0.70 -2.72 -21.58
C GLU A 195 1.96 -2.48 -20.72
N GLU A 196 1.95 -1.41 -19.92
CA GLU A 196 3.03 -1.14 -18.98
C GLU A 196 3.03 -2.13 -17.81
N LEU A 197 1.85 -2.44 -17.25
CA LEU A 197 1.71 -3.45 -16.20
C LEU A 197 2.03 -4.86 -16.72
N GLU A 198 1.66 -5.20 -17.96
CA GLU A 198 2.04 -6.46 -18.61
C GLU A 198 3.57 -6.65 -18.66
N LYS A 199 4.32 -5.58 -18.93
CA LYS A 199 5.79 -5.64 -18.90
C LYS A 199 6.34 -5.95 -17.51
N TRP A 200 5.76 -5.35 -16.46
CA TRP A 200 6.15 -5.62 -15.08
C TRP A 200 5.83 -7.06 -14.66
N VAL A 201 4.64 -7.56 -15.01
CA VAL A 201 4.26 -8.95 -14.74
C VAL A 201 5.17 -9.93 -15.51
N ALA A 202 5.44 -9.68 -16.78
CA ALA A 202 6.35 -10.49 -17.58
C ALA A 202 7.79 -10.48 -17.01
N TYR A 203 8.26 -9.32 -16.56
CA TYR A 203 9.55 -9.20 -15.88
C TYR A 203 9.57 -10.04 -14.59
N ALA A 204 8.56 -9.92 -13.74
CA ALA A 204 8.46 -10.64 -12.48
C ALA A 204 8.44 -12.16 -12.68
N LEU A 205 7.65 -12.64 -13.63
CA LEU A 205 7.61 -14.07 -14.00
C LEU A 205 8.96 -14.57 -14.52
N LYS A 206 9.62 -13.78 -15.37
CA LYS A 206 10.93 -14.13 -15.95
C LYS A 206 12.03 -14.26 -14.89
N HIS A 207 11.99 -13.38 -13.87
CA HIS A 207 13.05 -13.29 -12.85
C HIS A 207 12.67 -13.96 -11.53
N ASN A 208 11.49 -14.57 -11.46
CA ASN A 208 10.92 -15.14 -10.23
C ASN A 208 10.84 -14.09 -9.10
N SER A 209 10.43 -12.87 -9.46
CA SER A 209 10.27 -11.74 -8.55
C SER A 209 8.87 -11.68 -7.99
N LEU A 210 8.71 -11.11 -6.80
CA LEU A 210 7.43 -10.82 -6.18
C LEU A 210 7.04 -9.36 -6.41
N LEU A 211 5.91 -9.12 -7.08
CA LEU A 211 5.29 -7.80 -7.19
C LEU A 211 4.44 -7.54 -5.93
N LEU A 212 4.76 -6.49 -5.21
CA LEU A 212 3.99 -5.95 -4.09
C LEU A 212 3.23 -4.72 -4.60
N TYR A 213 1.99 -4.95 -5.04
CA TYR A 213 1.18 -3.95 -5.72
C TYR A 213 0.23 -3.25 -4.76
N ASP A 214 0.45 -1.97 -4.49
CA ASP A 214 -0.41 -1.15 -3.63
C ASP A 214 -1.46 -0.41 -4.46
N ALA A 215 -2.71 -0.85 -4.32
CA ALA A 215 -3.89 -0.32 -4.99
C ALA A 215 -4.72 0.63 -4.09
N ALA A 216 -4.14 1.21 -3.05
CA ALA A 216 -4.87 2.05 -2.07
C ALA A 216 -5.63 3.22 -2.70
N TYR A 217 -5.26 3.65 -3.90
CA TYR A 217 -5.88 4.76 -4.63
C TYR A 217 -6.65 4.32 -5.87
N GLU A 218 -6.89 3.02 -6.09
CA GLU A 218 -7.53 2.47 -7.30
C GLU A 218 -8.89 3.11 -7.61
N ALA A 219 -9.67 3.44 -6.58
CA ALA A 219 -10.98 4.07 -6.73
C ALA A 219 -10.93 5.48 -7.37
N TYR A 220 -9.77 6.10 -7.43
CA TYR A 220 -9.57 7.40 -8.08
C TYR A 220 -9.19 7.30 -9.56
N ILE A 221 -9.06 6.10 -10.12
CA ILE A 221 -8.87 5.90 -11.54
C ILE A 221 -10.16 6.26 -12.26
N THR A 222 -10.08 7.30 -13.10
CA THR A 222 -11.21 7.78 -13.91
C THR A 222 -11.00 7.58 -15.40
N ARG A 223 -9.78 7.23 -15.80
CA ARG A 223 -9.42 7.00 -17.19
C ARG A 223 -9.85 5.59 -17.61
N GLU A 224 -10.63 5.52 -18.67
CA GLU A 224 -11.06 4.24 -19.25
C GLU A 224 -9.87 3.39 -19.73
N GLY A 225 -9.95 2.08 -19.52
CA GLY A 225 -8.93 1.11 -19.93
C GLY A 225 -7.71 1.00 -19.02
N VAL A 226 -7.59 1.84 -17.98
CA VAL A 226 -6.54 1.70 -16.96
C VAL A 226 -6.96 0.61 -15.97
N PRO A 227 -6.11 -0.41 -15.72
CA PRO A 227 -6.42 -1.46 -14.75
C PRO A 227 -6.58 -0.92 -13.32
N HIS A 228 -7.58 -1.39 -12.62
CA HIS A 228 -7.84 -1.11 -11.20
C HIS A 228 -7.19 -2.13 -10.28
N SER A 229 -6.83 -3.29 -10.81
CA SER A 229 -6.18 -4.38 -10.10
C SER A 229 -5.06 -4.94 -10.95
N ILE A 230 -3.94 -5.35 -10.31
CA ILE A 230 -2.87 -6.05 -11.00
C ILE A 230 -3.37 -7.41 -11.54
N TYR A 231 -4.38 -8.00 -10.93
CA TYR A 231 -4.96 -9.28 -11.36
C TYR A 231 -5.82 -9.19 -12.63
N GLU A 232 -6.02 -8.00 -13.19
CA GLU A 232 -6.50 -7.83 -14.55
C GLU A 232 -5.44 -8.19 -15.62
N ILE A 233 -4.18 -8.34 -15.19
CA ILE A 233 -3.05 -8.69 -16.06
C ILE A 233 -2.82 -10.19 -15.99
N GLU A 234 -2.75 -10.82 -17.16
CA GLU A 234 -2.51 -12.26 -17.27
C GLU A 234 -1.17 -12.64 -16.63
N GLY A 235 -1.19 -13.70 -15.81
CA GLY A 235 -0.01 -14.19 -15.09
C GLY A 235 0.26 -13.51 -13.76
N ALA A 236 -0.37 -12.37 -13.45
CA ALA A 236 -0.12 -11.63 -12.20
C ALA A 236 -0.40 -12.46 -10.94
N LYS A 237 -1.38 -13.35 -10.96
CA LYS A 237 -1.69 -14.25 -9.85
C LYS A 237 -0.52 -15.13 -9.41
N LYS A 238 0.45 -15.38 -10.30
CA LYS A 238 1.62 -16.21 -10.04
C LYS A 238 2.81 -15.46 -9.48
N CYS A 239 2.75 -14.12 -9.46
CA CYS A 239 3.90 -13.30 -9.08
C CYS A 239 3.55 -12.02 -8.32
N ALA A 240 2.26 -11.79 -7.99
CA ALA A 240 1.84 -10.56 -7.33
C ALA A 240 1.02 -10.80 -6.07
N VAL A 241 1.24 -9.92 -5.08
CA VAL A 241 0.37 -9.68 -3.92
C VAL A 241 -0.21 -8.28 -4.09
N GLU A 242 -1.51 -8.12 -3.84
CA GLU A 242 -2.20 -6.84 -3.99
C GLU A 242 -2.73 -6.33 -2.66
N PHE A 243 -2.44 -5.06 -2.33
CA PHE A 243 -2.86 -4.40 -1.10
C PHE A 243 -3.93 -3.35 -1.38
N HIS A 244 -5.01 -3.38 -0.61
CA HIS A 244 -6.13 -2.45 -0.69
C HIS A 244 -6.36 -1.73 0.63
N SER A 245 -6.89 -0.51 0.56
CA SER A 245 -7.19 0.29 1.75
C SER A 245 -8.50 1.04 1.60
N TYR A 246 -9.37 0.92 2.59
CA TYR A 246 -10.57 1.75 2.70
C TYR A 246 -10.29 3.15 3.25
N SER A 247 -9.03 3.45 3.62
CA SER A 247 -8.63 4.78 4.11
C SER A 247 -9.03 5.89 3.15
N LYS A 248 -8.87 5.67 1.83
CA LYS A 248 -9.17 6.68 0.81
C LYS A 248 -10.55 6.47 0.20
N THR A 249 -10.88 5.26 -0.20
CA THR A 249 -12.13 4.91 -0.87
C THR A 249 -13.37 5.15 0.01
N ALA A 250 -13.31 4.77 1.30
CA ALA A 250 -14.42 4.89 2.24
C ALA A 250 -14.25 5.99 3.30
N GLY A 251 -13.15 6.74 3.27
CA GLY A 251 -12.86 7.74 4.28
C GLY A 251 -12.38 7.16 5.61
N PHE A 252 -11.81 5.96 5.63
CA PHE A 252 -11.45 5.22 6.84
C PHE A 252 -10.04 5.52 7.36
N THR A 253 -9.52 6.71 7.13
CA THR A 253 -8.20 7.11 7.68
C THR A 253 -8.13 6.98 9.19
N GLY A 254 -9.24 7.23 9.90
CA GLY A 254 -9.36 7.09 11.36
C GLY A 254 -9.97 5.75 11.84
N LEU A 255 -10.70 5.03 10.99
CA LEU A 255 -11.38 3.77 11.35
C LEU A 255 -10.51 2.53 11.16
N ARG A 256 -9.55 2.59 10.25
CA ARG A 256 -8.59 1.54 9.95
C ARG A 256 -9.21 0.25 9.42
N CYS A 257 -9.25 0.10 8.11
CA CYS A 257 -9.64 -1.13 7.44
C CYS A 257 -9.00 -1.20 6.04
N GLY A 258 -8.59 -2.37 5.66
CA GLY A 258 -8.07 -2.71 4.36
C GLY A 258 -8.10 -4.22 4.15
N TYR A 259 -7.52 -4.67 3.06
CA TYR A 259 -7.33 -6.09 2.81
C TYR A 259 -6.13 -6.33 1.89
N THR A 260 -5.59 -7.51 1.99
CA THR A 260 -4.52 -8.02 1.13
C THR A 260 -5.02 -9.24 0.38
N VAL A 261 -4.70 -9.33 -0.90
CA VAL A 261 -5.01 -10.49 -1.74
C VAL A 261 -3.72 -11.24 -2.04
N VAL A 262 -3.70 -12.52 -1.67
CA VAL A 262 -2.63 -13.45 -1.96
C VAL A 262 -3.23 -14.61 -2.75
N SER A 263 -2.92 -14.65 -4.04
CA SER A 263 -3.46 -15.69 -4.92
C SER A 263 -2.94 -17.07 -4.55
N LYS A 264 -3.82 -18.08 -4.62
CA LYS A 264 -3.45 -19.50 -4.49
C LYS A 264 -2.47 -19.98 -5.58
N GLU A 265 -2.34 -19.22 -6.67
CA GLU A 265 -1.39 -19.49 -7.75
C GLU A 265 0.03 -18.96 -7.44
N LEU A 266 0.20 -18.17 -6.38
CA LEU A 266 1.47 -17.61 -5.94
C LEU A 266 2.26 -18.67 -5.13
N VAL A 267 2.66 -19.75 -5.76
CA VAL A 267 3.37 -20.85 -5.05
C VAL A 267 4.72 -21.12 -5.70
#